data_7d9e9b0ddf58cd5bbda40e367197b57d
#
_entry.id   7d9e9b0ddf58cd5bbda40e367197b57d
#
_cell.length_a   1.000
_cell.length_b   1.000
_cell.length_c   1.000
_cell.angle_alpha   90.00
_cell.angle_beta   90.00
_cell.angle_gamma   90.00
#
_symmetry.space_group_name_H-M   'P 1'
#
loop_
_entity.id
_entity.type
_entity.pdbx_description
1 polymer ?
#
loop_
_entity_poly.entity_id
_entity_poly.type
_entity_poly.pdbx_seq_one_letter_code
_entity_poly.pdbx_strand_id
1 'polypeptide(L)'
;VNQLLQDVDLDFATAPGARLVTKLALKDGGVDPLGLRQINLDLMDRAIPGINNTTVFIRPYAFMAWAWWKTNDLMSNGGKKDVDSSAAKDFVMRLEVIYAWSHMLAGGRDLPGMAVLRSCMPMEGGGAFTFKGANWESVKKKRQASTSIMDAIQYGPSIKALGFLEQTSVTGVFRPTEQVMPAVRVIDAIVSGSAVRYMVDPSVDSFLPEEVLPLNDELPPSEPSSQERAVFRSLFEPGRETGRTDFTRRNDTLALVLEAIEATPEGLTVPELRTVLASGVLPGGRALVRAGSNDTGLQATWLLMSSLQVRQLQRLALESMLVWIEVMIKANGGSASTDALVAMALRQAEVFDKDLAGPTVGNLLIALSQRCETHGWPAAAAKGDTDLVALSDKLTIAQRGAPGSYETIPGLALTALGYVQAMYAALKREGADDGRLGELGGRSDRFPISLQYRRLLSLAEATIETLWRELIETWVIGQHVRWSVARNGDGTQRLRLALGDGGWLRVHKRLSGPFGPTPDRLLSALSLAAQAGMIVRDDADVEPRFLVGRS
;
A
#
# COMPACT_ATOMS: atom_id res chain seq x y z
N VAL A 1 -17.10 -32.96 10.52
CA VAL A 1 -16.96 -32.86 9.04
C VAL A 1 -18.11 -32.02 8.48
N ASN A 2 -19.38 -32.25 8.89
CA ASN A 2 -20.53 -31.49 8.35
C ASN A 2 -20.60 -30.02 8.79
N GLN A 3 -20.05 -29.63 9.94
CA GLN A 3 -20.01 -28.23 10.38
C GLN A 3 -18.91 -27.40 9.69
N LEU A 4 -17.80 -28.04 9.28
CA LEU A 4 -16.72 -27.38 8.52
C LEU A 4 -17.11 -27.04 7.08
N LEU A 5 -18.10 -27.74 6.53
CA LEU A 5 -18.65 -27.46 5.20
C LEU A 5 -19.73 -26.37 5.20
N GLN A 6 -20.32 -26.06 6.37
CA GLN A 6 -21.32 -25.00 6.49
C GLN A 6 -20.72 -23.59 6.52
N ASP A 7 -19.43 -23.44 6.91
CA ASP A 7 -18.70 -22.15 6.86
C ASP A 7 -17.96 -21.90 5.52
N VAL A 8 -17.95 -22.85 4.63
CA VAL A 8 -17.62 -22.62 3.22
C VAL A 8 -18.89 -22.11 2.58
N ASP A 9 -19.00 -20.80 2.50
CA ASP A 9 -20.14 -20.11 1.93
C ASP A 9 -20.42 -20.67 0.53
N LEU A 10 -21.51 -21.41 0.44
CA LEU A 10 -21.99 -22.09 -0.75
C LEU A 10 -22.65 -21.11 -1.74
N ASP A 11 -22.10 -19.93 -1.92
CA ASP A 11 -22.45 -19.09 -3.07
C ASP A 11 -22.26 -19.81 -4.43
N PHE A 12 -21.56 -20.95 -4.41
CA PHE A 12 -21.55 -21.88 -5.53
C PHE A 12 -22.87 -22.61 -5.76
N ALA A 13 -23.72 -22.77 -4.73
CA ALA A 13 -25.01 -23.46 -4.87
C ALA A 13 -26.07 -22.63 -5.59
N THR A 14 -25.88 -21.31 -5.67
CA THR A 14 -26.78 -20.40 -6.39
C THR A 14 -26.21 -19.93 -7.74
N ALA A 15 -25.02 -20.43 -8.13
CA ALA A 15 -24.49 -20.15 -9.46
C ALA A 15 -25.51 -20.68 -10.51
N PRO A 16 -26.03 -19.82 -11.40
CA PRO A 16 -26.91 -20.31 -12.46
C PRO A 16 -26.16 -21.35 -13.27
N GLY A 17 -26.84 -22.47 -13.61
CA GLY A 17 -26.30 -23.70 -14.21
C GLY A 17 -25.25 -23.51 -15.29
N ALA A 18 -24.55 -24.59 -15.65
CA ALA A 18 -23.42 -24.60 -16.55
C ALA A 18 -23.53 -23.58 -17.69
N ARG A 19 -22.73 -22.53 -17.65
CA ARG A 19 -22.61 -21.57 -18.73
C ARG A 19 -21.54 -22.03 -19.70
N LEU A 20 -21.83 -22.04 -20.98
CA LEU A 20 -20.82 -22.11 -22.02
C LEU A 20 -19.94 -20.85 -21.91
N VAL A 21 -18.77 -21.03 -21.36
CA VAL A 21 -17.80 -19.92 -21.25
C VAL A 21 -17.08 -19.84 -22.59
N THR A 22 -17.22 -18.72 -23.28
CA THR A 22 -16.36 -18.39 -24.42
C THR A 22 -14.90 -18.42 -23.97
N LYS A 23 -13.98 -18.77 -24.88
CA LYS A 23 -12.54 -18.81 -24.58
C LYS A 23 -12.10 -17.49 -23.96
N LEU A 24 -11.82 -17.50 -22.65
CA LEU A 24 -11.39 -16.31 -21.93
C LEU A 24 -9.98 -15.91 -22.37
N ALA A 25 -9.76 -14.62 -22.57
CA ALA A 25 -8.42 -14.10 -22.82
C ALA A 25 -7.55 -14.28 -21.57
N LEU A 26 -6.34 -14.84 -21.75
CA LEU A 26 -5.38 -14.96 -20.65
C LEU A 26 -4.86 -13.57 -20.27
N LYS A 27 -4.92 -13.25 -18.99
CA LYS A 27 -4.36 -12.03 -18.40
C LYS A 27 -3.46 -12.40 -17.23
N ASP A 28 -2.32 -11.74 -17.10
CA ASP A 28 -1.45 -11.92 -15.94
C ASP A 28 -2.27 -11.78 -14.64
N GLY A 29 -1.99 -12.63 -13.65
CA GLY A 29 -2.74 -12.72 -12.38
C GLY A 29 -2.78 -11.43 -11.55
N GLY A 30 -2.04 -10.42 -11.99
CA GLY A 30 -1.96 -9.12 -11.34
C GLY A 30 -1.16 -9.16 -10.02
N VAL A 31 -1.26 -8.06 -9.27
CA VAL A 31 -0.49 -7.86 -8.02
C VAL A 31 -1.07 -8.55 -6.79
N ASP A 32 -2.19 -9.26 -6.93
CA ASP A 32 -2.91 -9.93 -5.82
C ASP A 32 -3.50 -11.26 -6.29
N PRO A 33 -2.66 -12.30 -6.51
CA PRO A 33 -3.12 -13.58 -7.04
C PRO A 33 -3.91 -14.43 -6.05
N LEU A 34 -3.79 -14.18 -4.75
CA LEU A 34 -4.49 -14.88 -3.68
C LEU A 34 -5.66 -14.08 -3.08
N GLY A 35 -5.82 -12.81 -3.46
CA GLY A 35 -6.84 -11.94 -2.91
C GLY A 35 -6.56 -11.45 -1.48
N LEU A 36 -5.32 -11.53 -1.02
CA LEU A 36 -4.97 -11.22 0.37
C LEU A 36 -4.52 -9.77 0.58
N ARG A 37 -4.17 -9.07 -0.50
CA ARG A 37 -3.63 -7.71 -0.44
C ARG A 37 -4.67 -6.68 0.01
N GLN A 38 -5.93 -6.86 -0.37
CA GLN A 38 -6.99 -5.89 -0.08
C GLN A 38 -7.16 -5.64 1.43
N ILE A 39 -7.03 -6.68 2.26
CA ILE A 39 -7.13 -6.52 3.72
C ILE A 39 -6.04 -5.60 4.25
N ASN A 40 -4.82 -5.71 3.74
CA ASN A 40 -3.74 -4.80 4.14
C ASN A 40 -4.03 -3.35 3.73
N LEU A 41 -4.64 -3.14 2.56
CA LEU A 41 -5.08 -1.81 2.14
C LEU A 41 -6.17 -1.26 3.06
N ASP A 42 -7.15 -2.07 3.44
CA ASP A 42 -8.24 -1.68 4.34
C ASP A 42 -7.71 -1.34 5.75
N LEU A 43 -6.74 -2.11 6.27
CA LEU A 43 -6.08 -1.82 7.55
C LEU A 43 -5.28 -0.50 7.48
N MET A 44 -4.59 -0.25 6.37
CA MET A 44 -3.86 1.01 6.16
C MET A 44 -4.78 2.22 6.06
N ASP A 45 -5.91 2.07 5.33
CA ASP A 45 -6.92 3.13 5.23
C ASP A 45 -7.47 3.52 6.60
N ARG A 46 -7.54 2.56 7.52
CA ARG A 46 -8.00 2.77 8.89
C ARG A 46 -6.90 3.34 9.80
N ALA A 47 -5.64 2.96 9.59
CA ALA A 47 -4.51 3.38 10.42
C ALA A 47 -4.03 4.80 10.06
N ILE A 48 -3.96 5.12 8.76
CA ILE A 48 -3.49 6.43 8.25
C ILE A 48 -4.53 6.96 7.23
N PRO A 49 -5.73 7.30 7.68
CA PRO A 49 -6.79 7.80 6.81
C PRO A 49 -6.39 9.10 6.12
N GLY A 50 -6.81 9.26 4.88
CA GLY A 50 -6.60 10.47 4.08
C GLY A 50 -5.20 10.61 3.47
N ILE A 51 -4.32 9.62 3.59
CA ILE A 51 -3.00 9.59 2.94
C ILE A 51 -2.95 8.38 2.00
N ASN A 52 -2.19 8.47 0.93
CA ASN A 52 -1.86 7.33 0.08
C ASN A 52 -0.33 7.21 -0.16
N ASN A 53 0.10 6.16 -0.85
CA ASN A 53 1.53 5.87 -1.01
C ASN A 53 2.25 6.75 -2.05
N THR A 54 1.54 7.60 -2.77
CA THR A 54 2.10 8.47 -3.82
C THR A 54 2.21 9.92 -3.40
N THR A 55 1.66 10.27 -2.23
CA THR A 55 1.60 11.65 -1.74
C THR A 55 2.81 11.96 -0.86
N VAL A 56 3.89 12.42 -1.46
CA VAL A 56 5.16 12.71 -0.76
C VAL A 56 5.47 14.21 -0.62
N PHE A 57 4.71 15.08 -1.30
CA PHE A 57 4.90 16.54 -1.26
C PHE A 57 3.65 17.28 -0.83
N ILE A 58 3.84 18.38 -0.07
CA ILE A 58 2.76 19.27 0.37
C ILE A 58 2.28 20.18 -0.76
N ARG A 59 3.18 20.74 -1.56
CA ARG A 59 2.84 21.72 -2.59
C ARG A 59 1.80 21.26 -3.59
N PRO A 60 1.77 20.02 -4.11
CA PRO A 60 0.70 19.55 -4.99
C PRO A 60 -0.71 19.68 -4.41
N TYR A 61 -0.88 19.59 -3.07
CA TYR A 61 -2.18 19.81 -2.43
C TYR A 61 -2.62 21.27 -2.56
N ALA A 62 -1.72 22.20 -2.22
CA ALA A 62 -1.99 23.63 -2.29
C ALA A 62 -2.12 24.11 -3.74
N PHE A 63 -1.26 23.61 -4.65
CA PHE A 63 -1.29 23.93 -6.07
C PHE A 63 -2.63 23.52 -6.73
N MET A 64 -3.11 22.31 -6.46
CA MET A 64 -4.39 21.87 -7.01
C MET A 64 -5.58 22.63 -6.43
N ALA A 65 -5.52 23.02 -5.15
CA ALA A 65 -6.51 23.90 -4.54
C ALA A 65 -6.51 25.28 -5.23
N TRP A 66 -5.33 25.87 -5.46
CA TRP A 66 -5.17 27.11 -6.20
C TRP A 66 -5.65 26.99 -7.65
N ALA A 67 -5.31 25.93 -8.36
CA ALA A 67 -5.71 25.73 -9.75
C ALA A 67 -7.25 25.71 -9.91
N TRP A 68 -7.95 25.03 -8.99
CA TRP A 68 -9.41 25.05 -8.96
C TRP A 68 -9.98 26.44 -8.59
N TRP A 69 -9.39 27.10 -7.59
CA TRP A 69 -9.80 28.45 -7.20
C TRP A 69 -9.65 29.44 -8.35
N LYS A 70 -8.49 29.46 -9.01
CA LYS A 70 -8.18 30.34 -10.14
C LYS A 70 -9.09 30.08 -11.34
N THR A 71 -9.34 28.82 -11.63
CA THR A 71 -10.26 28.42 -12.70
C THR A 71 -11.68 28.93 -12.45
N ASN A 72 -12.18 28.76 -11.23
CA ASN A 72 -13.51 29.25 -10.86
C ASN A 72 -13.60 30.78 -10.93
N ASP A 73 -12.57 31.49 -10.47
CA ASP A 73 -12.49 32.96 -10.54
C ASP A 73 -12.55 33.45 -11.98
N LEU A 74 -11.71 32.90 -12.86
CA LEU A 74 -11.65 33.27 -14.27
C LEU A 74 -12.97 32.98 -15.03
N MET A 75 -13.62 31.89 -14.71
CA MET A 75 -14.87 31.50 -15.37
C MET A 75 -16.10 32.22 -14.81
N SER A 76 -16.07 32.64 -13.54
CA SER A 76 -17.16 33.40 -12.91
C SER A 76 -17.15 34.87 -13.31
N ASN A 77 -16.00 35.48 -13.56
CA ASN A 77 -15.87 36.88 -13.93
C ASN A 77 -16.52 37.23 -15.30
N GLY A 78 -16.92 36.21 -16.09
CA GLY A 78 -17.68 36.37 -17.32
C GLY A 78 -19.19 36.58 -17.13
N GLY A 79 -19.69 36.72 -15.89
CA GLY A 79 -21.12 36.92 -15.59
C GLY A 79 -22.02 35.70 -15.81
N LYS A 80 -21.46 34.53 -16.08
CA LYS A 80 -22.18 33.25 -16.19
C LYS A 80 -22.36 32.64 -14.81
N LYS A 81 -23.61 32.37 -14.42
CA LYS A 81 -23.94 31.72 -13.14
C LYS A 81 -23.53 30.23 -13.08
N ASP A 82 -23.32 29.58 -14.21
CA ASP A 82 -22.98 28.16 -14.29
C ASP A 82 -21.61 27.98 -14.94
N VAL A 83 -20.67 27.47 -14.17
CA VAL A 83 -19.35 27.08 -14.67
C VAL A 83 -19.50 25.83 -15.54
N ASP A 84 -19.07 25.90 -16.80
CA ASP A 84 -18.97 24.70 -17.65
C ASP A 84 -17.95 23.72 -17.05
N SER A 85 -18.45 22.60 -16.54
CA SER A 85 -17.63 21.61 -15.85
C SER A 85 -16.56 20.97 -16.76
N SER A 86 -16.81 20.90 -18.07
CA SER A 86 -15.85 20.36 -19.04
C SER A 86 -14.71 21.34 -19.27
N ALA A 87 -15.04 22.63 -19.51
CA ALA A 87 -14.05 23.68 -19.69
C ALA A 87 -13.21 23.90 -18.41
N ALA A 88 -13.86 23.86 -17.24
CA ALA A 88 -13.16 23.98 -15.96
C ALA A 88 -12.14 22.84 -15.73
N LYS A 89 -12.55 21.60 -15.97
CA LYS A 89 -11.65 20.44 -15.87
C LYS A 89 -10.51 20.51 -16.86
N ASP A 90 -10.77 20.92 -18.10
CA ASP A 90 -9.74 21.06 -19.12
C ASP A 90 -8.70 22.11 -18.72
N PHE A 91 -9.14 23.26 -18.19
CA PHE A 91 -8.23 24.32 -17.75
C PHE A 91 -7.43 23.92 -16.51
N VAL A 92 -8.05 23.28 -15.51
CA VAL A 92 -7.31 22.74 -14.34
C VAL A 92 -6.28 21.71 -14.77
N MET A 93 -6.63 20.81 -15.71
CA MET A 93 -5.69 19.82 -16.24
C MET A 93 -4.54 20.48 -17.00
N ARG A 94 -4.80 21.56 -17.72
CA ARG A 94 -3.75 22.36 -18.36
C ARG A 94 -2.76 22.92 -17.33
N LEU A 95 -3.26 23.56 -16.27
CA LEU A 95 -2.43 24.09 -15.17
C LEU A 95 -1.60 22.98 -14.50
N GLU A 96 -2.22 21.84 -14.22
CA GLU A 96 -1.55 20.67 -13.68
C GLU A 96 -0.44 20.15 -14.59
N VAL A 97 -0.69 20.08 -15.90
CA VAL A 97 0.33 19.64 -16.88
C VAL A 97 1.46 20.63 -16.97
N ILE A 98 1.20 21.94 -16.98
CA ILE A 98 2.24 22.98 -16.99
C ILE A 98 3.14 22.84 -15.74
N TYR A 99 2.54 22.69 -14.57
CA TYR A 99 3.27 22.49 -13.31
C TYR A 99 4.14 21.22 -13.33
N ALA A 100 3.56 20.10 -13.73
CA ALA A 100 4.31 18.85 -13.82
C ALA A 100 5.36 18.86 -14.93
N TRP A 101 5.11 19.56 -16.04
CA TRP A 101 6.05 19.74 -17.15
C TRP A 101 7.24 20.60 -16.73
N SER A 102 7.03 21.71 -16.01
CA SER A 102 8.13 22.52 -15.48
C SER A 102 9.06 21.69 -14.57
N HIS A 103 8.47 20.89 -13.68
CA HIS A 103 9.24 19.99 -12.82
C HIS A 103 10.02 18.92 -13.59
N MET A 104 9.43 18.39 -14.66
CA MET A 104 10.09 17.44 -15.56
C MET A 104 11.29 18.08 -16.29
N LEU A 105 11.14 19.32 -16.78
CA LEU A 105 12.21 20.06 -17.44
C LEU A 105 13.38 20.33 -16.50
N ALA A 106 13.11 20.61 -15.24
CA ALA A 106 14.10 20.73 -14.17
C ALA A 106 14.74 19.39 -13.73
N GLY A 107 14.42 18.27 -14.40
CA GLY A 107 14.98 16.94 -14.09
C GLY A 107 14.20 16.16 -13.05
N GLY A 108 13.08 16.67 -12.52
CA GLY A 108 12.23 16.00 -11.54
C GLY A 108 11.61 14.69 -12.04
N ARG A 109 11.35 13.76 -11.12
CA ARG A 109 10.83 12.40 -11.45
C ARG A 109 9.70 11.93 -10.56
N ASP A 110 9.39 12.63 -9.51
CA ASP A 110 8.61 12.20 -8.33
C ASP A 110 7.18 12.77 -8.28
N LEU A 111 6.77 13.54 -9.28
CA LEU A 111 5.36 13.87 -9.48
C LEU A 111 4.64 12.81 -10.34
N PRO A 112 3.32 12.62 -10.16
CA PRO A 112 2.53 11.71 -10.97
C PRO A 112 2.64 12.00 -12.48
N GLY A 113 2.78 10.94 -13.29
CA GLY A 113 2.72 11.05 -14.74
C GLY A 113 3.97 11.53 -15.44
N MET A 114 5.11 11.68 -14.75
CA MET A 114 6.38 12.12 -15.35
C MET A 114 6.80 11.29 -16.56
N ALA A 115 6.65 9.95 -16.52
CA ALA A 115 6.99 9.08 -17.66
C ALA A 115 6.09 9.35 -18.88
N VAL A 116 4.80 9.65 -18.65
CA VAL A 116 3.86 10.01 -19.71
C VAL A 116 4.27 11.35 -20.32
N LEU A 117 4.54 12.36 -19.48
CA LEU A 117 4.94 13.69 -19.96
C LEU A 117 6.21 13.63 -20.79
N ARG A 118 7.24 12.88 -20.37
CA ARG A 118 8.45 12.68 -21.19
C ARG A 118 8.19 12.10 -22.56
N SER A 119 7.12 11.31 -22.72
CA SER A 119 6.78 10.69 -24.00
C SER A 119 5.99 11.60 -24.94
N CYS A 120 5.44 12.72 -24.46
CA CYS A 120 4.50 13.53 -25.22
C CYS A 120 4.71 15.06 -25.13
N MET A 121 5.51 15.54 -24.18
CA MET A 121 5.81 16.97 -24.04
C MET A 121 7.19 17.29 -24.59
N PRO A 122 7.40 18.46 -25.22
CA PRO A 122 8.70 18.86 -25.71
C PRO A 122 9.69 19.08 -24.56
N MET A 123 10.96 18.76 -24.83
CA MET A 123 12.10 19.06 -23.96
C MET A 123 12.71 20.41 -24.32
N GLU A 124 13.63 20.88 -23.51
CA GLU A 124 14.39 22.12 -23.76
C GLU A 124 14.98 22.14 -25.19
N GLY A 125 14.87 23.27 -25.89
CA GLY A 125 15.19 23.40 -27.29
C GLY A 125 14.15 22.80 -28.26
N GLY A 126 13.06 22.24 -27.76
CA GLY A 126 11.91 21.74 -28.54
C GLY A 126 10.97 22.85 -29.00
N GLY A 127 10.06 22.53 -29.91
CA GLY A 127 9.00 23.45 -30.33
C GLY A 127 7.93 23.69 -29.29
N ALA A 128 7.11 24.73 -29.49
CA ALA A 128 6.00 25.05 -28.60
C ALA A 128 4.96 23.91 -28.56
N PHE A 129 4.44 23.66 -27.36
CA PHE A 129 3.31 22.75 -27.15
C PHE A 129 2.00 23.53 -27.06
N THR A 130 1.01 23.13 -27.87
CA THR A 130 -0.30 23.78 -27.91
C THR A 130 -1.34 22.96 -27.13
N PHE A 131 -1.97 23.58 -26.13
CA PHE A 131 -3.01 22.98 -25.29
C PHE A 131 -4.38 22.97 -25.98
N LYS A 132 -4.39 22.66 -27.27
CA LYS A 132 -5.56 22.49 -28.14
C LYS A 132 -5.29 21.40 -29.20
N GLY A 133 -6.38 20.89 -29.78
CA GLY A 133 -6.29 19.95 -30.90
C GLY A 133 -5.81 18.55 -30.51
N ALA A 134 -5.43 17.76 -31.51
CA ALA A 134 -5.18 16.31 -31.37
C ALA A 134 -4.06 15.96 -30.37
N ASN A 135 -3.01 16.76 -30.30
CA ASN A 135 -1.89 16.52 -29.37
C ASN A 135 -2.34 16.68 -27.93
N TRP A 136 -3.11 17.73 -27.62
CA TRP A 136 -3.67 17.94 -26.29
C TRP A 136 -4.65 16.83 -25.90
N GLU A 137 -5.55 16.43 -26.79
CA GLU A 137 -6.46 15.30 -26.55
C GLU A 137 -5.70 13.99 -26.26
N SER A 138 -4.58 13.76 -26.95
CA SER A 138 -3.69 12.61 -26.70
C SER A 138 -3.07 12.65 -25.29
N VAL A 139 -2.60 13.84 -24.86
CA VAL A 139 -2.04 14.02 -23.50
C VAL A 139 -3.15 13.78 -22.44
N LYS A 140 -4.32 14.39 -22.61
CA LYS A 140 -5.45 14.20 -21.71
C LYS A 140 -5.83 12.73 -21.56
N LYS A 141 -5.96 12.02 -22.69
CA LYS A 141 -6.28 10.59 -22.69
C LYS A 141 -5.25 9.74 -21.95
N LYS A 142 -3.95 10.01 -22.15
CA LYS A 142 -2.87 9.29 -21.46
C LYS A 142 -2.84 9.58 -19.97
N ARG A 143 -3.12 10.83 -19.56
CA ARG A 143 -3.09 11.22 -18.14
C ARG A 143 -4.32 10.77 -17.35
N GLN A 144 -5.45 10.57 -17.98
CA GLN A 144 -6.66 10.03 -17.32
C GLN A 144 -6.51 8.59 -16.81
N ALA A 145 -5.47 7.88 -17.23
CA ALA A 145 -5.22 6.49 -16.85
C ALA A 145 -4.23 6.36 -15.67
N SER A 146 -4.50 7.02 -14.55
CA SER A 146 -3.70 6.95 -13.30
C SER A 146 -2.40 7.77 -13.27
N THR A 147 -2.30 8.83 -14.03
CA THR A 147 -1.08 9.63 -14.16
C THR A 147 -1.27 11.14 -13.91
N SER A 148 -2.49 11.58 -13.60
CA SER A 148 -2.80 12.94 -13.16
C SER A 148 -2.63 13.07 -11.63
N ILE A 149 -2.28 14.26 -11.14
CA ILE A 149 -2.24 14.54 -9.69
C ILE A 149 -3.62 14.30 -9.06
N MET A 150 -4.70 14.65 -9.75
CA MET A 150 -6.08 14.46 -9.27
C MET A 150 -6.63 13.05 -9.49
N ASP A 151 -5.87 12.13 -10.05
CA ASP A 151 -6.31 10.75 -10.28
C ASP A 151 -6.65 10.00 -8.99
N ALA A 152 -7.53 9.00 -9.12
CA ALA A 152 -8.03 8.19 -8.00
C ALA A 152 -6.94 7.41 -7.23
N ILE A 153 -5.78 7.16 -7.86
CA ILE A 153 -4.66 6.46 -7.21
C ILE A 153 -3.50 7.39 -6.84
N GLN A 154 -3.63 8.69 -7.13
CA GLN A 154 -2.63 9.71 -6.86
C GLN A 154 -3.07 10.62 -5.70
N TYR A 155 -2.82 11.92 -5.78
CA TYR A 155 -3.17 12.89 -4.73
C TYR A 155 -4.69 13.13 -4.58
N GLY A 156 -5.50 12.88 -5.62
CA GLY A 156 -6.92 13.25 -5.65
C GLY A 156 -7.74 12.81 -4.44
N PRO A 157 -7.74 11.53 -4.03
CA PRO A 157 -8.45 11.09 -2.83
C PRO A 157 -7.94 11.77 -1.56
N SER A 158 -6.62 11.92 -1.43
CA SER A 158 -5.97 12.55 -0.28
C SER A 158 -6.29 14.04 -0.18
N ILE A 159 -6.24 14.79 -1.28
CA ILE A 159 -6.61 16.22 -1.35
C ILE A 159 -8.03 16.44 -0.81
N LYS A 160 -8.97 15.57 -1.20
CA LYS A 160 -10.37 15.62 -0.75
C LYS A 160 -10.51 15.19 0.71
N ALA A 161 -9.90 14.07 1.08
CA ALA A 161 -9.97 13.52 2.42
C ALA A 161 -9.36 14.47 3.47
N LEU A 162 -8.26 15.16 3.15
CA LEU A 162 -7.67 16.17 4.03
C LEU A 162 -8.45 17.48 4.06
N GLY A 163 -9.41 17.69 3.14
CA GLY A 163 -10.23 18.90 3.11
C GLY A 163 -9.56 20.08 2.42
N PHE A 164 -8.63 19.85 1.50
CA PHE A 164 -8.11 20.91 0.62
C PHE A 164 -9.16 21.35 -0.39
N LEU A 165 -9.93 20.40 -0.90
CA LEU A 165 -10.99 20.64 -1.88
C LEU A 165 -12.31 20.05 -1.41
N GLU A 166 -13.39 20.78 -1.64
CA GLU A 166 -14.76 20.31 -1.55
C GLU A 166 -15.46 20.41 -2.91
N GLN A 167 -16.43 19.54 -3.12
CA GLN A 167 -17.20 19.54 -4.36
C GLN A 167 -18.25 20.68 -4.32
N THR A 168 -18.37 21.39 -5.43
CA THR A 168 -19.44 22.39 -5.60
C THR A 168 -20.79 21.73 -5.92
N SER A 169 -21.85 22.52 -6.13
CA SER A 169 -23.13 22.03 -6.64
C SER A 169 -23.02 21.43 -8.04
N VAL A 170 -21.98 21.77 -8.81
CA VAL A 170 -21.71 21.23 -10.14
C VAL A 170 -20.84 19.99 -10.02
N THR A 171 -21.35 18.85 -10.51
CA THR A 171 -20.63 17.57 -10.42
C THR A 171 -19.25 17.62 -11.09
N GLY A 172 -18.23 17.32 -10.31
CA GLY A 172 -16.82 17.27 -10.74
C GLY A 172 -16.16 18.64 -10.86
N VAL A 173 -16.78 19.71 -10.35
CA VAL A 173 -16.16 21.01 -10.11
C VAL A 173 -15.89 21.13 -8.61
N PHE A 174 -14.67 21.50 -8.27
CA PHE A 174 -14.21 21.61 -6.88
C PHE A 174 -13.90 23.07 -6.54
N ARG A 175 -13.90 23.38 -5.25
CA ARG A 175 -13.40 24.65 -4.71
C ARG A 175 -12.54 24.37 -3.48
N PRO A 176 -11.56 25.23 -3.18
CA PRO A 176 -10.83 25.14 -1.92
C PRO A 176 -11.75 25.41 -0.74
N THR A 177 -11.47 24.76 0.39
CA THR A 177 -12.12 25.10 1.66
C THR A 177 -11.54 26.41 2.21
N GLU A 178 -12.27 27.10 3.10
CA GLU A 178 -11.79 28.34 3.72
C GLU A 178 -10.45 28.19 4.45
N GLN A 179 -10.21 27.03 5.06
CA GLN A 179 -8.98 26.75 5.80
C GLN A 179 -7.73 26.74 4.90
N VAL A 180 -7.86 26.44 3.61
CA VAL A 180 -6.70 26.39 2.68
C VAL A 180 -6.45 27.70 1.97
N MET A 181 -7.33 28.70 2.08
CA MET A 181 -7.19 29.98 1.40
C MET A 181 -5.85 30.70 1.66
N PRO A 182 -5.22 30.62 2.86
CA PRO A 182 -3.89 31.19 3.05
C PRO A 182 -2.84 30.61 2.11
N ALA A 183 -2.82 29.29 1.89
CA ALA A 183 -1.90 28.65 0.96
C ALA A 183 -2.24 28.98 -0.51
N VAL A 184 -3.54 29.00 -0.86
CA VAL A 184 -4.02 29.41 -2.20
C VAL A 184 -3.55 30.81 -2.57
N ARG A 185 -3.70 31.78 -1.64
CA ARG A 185 -3.28 33.18 -1.86
C ARG A 185 -1.77 33.34 -2.06
N VAL A 186 -0.97 32.55 -1.33
CA VAL A 186 0.50 32.55 -1.51
C VAL A 186 0.87 32.07 -2.91
N ILE A 187 0.30 30.97 -3.38
CA ILE A 187 0.55 30.48 -4.74
C ILE A 187 0.08 31.49 -5.78
N ASP A 188 -1.09 32.10 -5.58
CA ASP A 188 -1.60 33.13 -6.51
C ASP A 188 -0.68 34.35 -6.56
N ALA A 189 -0.15 34.81 -5.43
CA ALA A 189 0.81 35.90 -5.37
C ALA A 189 2.13 35.58 -6.10
N ILE A 190 2.66 34.35 -5.93
CA ILE A 190 3.85 33.89 -6.61
C ILE A 190 3.61 33.88 -8.12
N VAL A 191 2.57 33.19 -8.60
CA VAL A 191 2.28 33.10 -10.05
C VAL A 191 1.99 34.47 -10.65
N SER A 192 1.22 35.32 -9.99
CA SER A 192 0.88 36.68 -10.49
C SER A 192 2.09 37.60 -10.55
N GLY A 193 3.06 37.43 -9.66
CA GLY A 193 4.29 38.23 -9.60
C GLY A 193 5.43 37.73 -10.48
N SER A 194 5.31 36.52 -11.03
CA SER A 194 6.39 35.85 -11.76
C SER A 194 6.30 36.03 -13.29
N ALA A 195 7.38 35.61 -13.98
CA ALA A 195 7.44 35.58 -15.44
C ALA A 195 6.43 34.61 -16.07
N VAL A 196 5.91 33.63 -15.28
CA VAL A 196 4.96 32.61 -15.75
C VAL A 196 3.49 32.98 -15.57
N ARG A 197 3.20 34.24 -15.20
CA ARG A 197 1.80 34.71 -15.02
C ARG A 197 0.87 34.46 -16.20
N TYR A 198 1.42 34.38 -17.41
CA TYR A 198 0.65 34.11 -18.64
C TYR A 198 0.05 32.69 -18.67
N MET A 199 0.54 31.77 -17.85
CA MET A 199 -0.02 30.41 -17.76
C MET A 199 -1.50 30.38 -17.38
N VAL A 200 -1.95 31.40 -16.63
CA VAL A 200 -3.34 31.54 -16.18
C VAL A 200 -4.22 32.32 -17.16
N ASP A 201 -3.66 32.86 -18.24
CA ASP A 201 -4.43 33.51 -19.29
C ASP A 201 -5.11 32.47 -20.18
N PRO A 202 -6.46 32.40 -20.22
CA PRO A 202 -7.18 31.43 -21.05
C PRO A 202 -7.00 31.66 -22.55
N SER A 203 -6.54 32.84 -22.98
CA SER A 203 -6.31 33.18 -24.38
C SER A 203 -4.96 32.65 -24.90
N VAL A 204 -4.00 32.41 -24.02
CA VAL A 204 -2.68 31.86 -24.34
C VAL A 204 -2.76 30.35 -24.26
N ASP A 205 -2.63 29.65 -25.39
CA ASP A 205 -2.79 28.20 -25.45
C ASP A 205 -1.53 27.44 -25.89
N SER A 206 -0.43 28.14 -26.13
CA SER A 206 0.83 27.55 -26.61
C SER A 206 2.01 28.07 -25.79
N PHE A 207 2.92 27.16 -25.40
CA PHE A 207 4.09 27.48 -24.58
C PHE A 207 5.33 26.76 -25.08
N LEU A 208 6.46 27.46 -25.05
CA LEU A 208 7.77 26.88 -25.22
C LEU A 208 8.27 26.23 -23.90
N PRO A 209 9.12 25.21 -23.95
CA PRO A 209 9.75 24.65 -22.74
C PRO A 209 10.44 25.71 -21.86
N GLU A 210 11.13 26.64 -22.47
CA GLU A 210 11.87 27.73 -21.81
C GLU A 210 10.95 28.72 -21.10
N GLU A 211 9.71 28.85 -21.54
CA GLU A 211 8.70 29.68 -20.88
C GLU A 211 8.07 28.98 -19.66
N VAL A 212 8.06 27.65 -19.66
CA VAL A 212 7.45 26.83 -18.58
C VAL A 212 8.47 26.51 -17.48
N LEU A 213 9.74 26.27 -17.83
CA LEU A 213 10.80 25.89 -16.88
C LEU A 213 10.87 26.79 -15.63
N PRO A 214 10.80 28.13 -15.74
CA PRO A 214 10.90 29.02 -14.56
C PRO A 214 9.85 28.78 -13.49
N LEU A 215 8.72 28.15 -13.80
CA LEU A 215 7.71 27.81 -12.79
C LEU A 215 8.24 26.84 -11.74
N ASN A 216 9.19 25.95 -12.09
CA ASN A 216 9.77 25.05 -11.11
C ASN A 216 10.66 25.78 -10.09
N ASP A 217 11.32 26.85 -10.49
CA ASP A 217 12.13 27.67 -9.57
C ASP A 217 11.26 28.46 -8.59
N GLU A 218 10.10 28.91 -9.06
CA GLU A 218 9.13 29.63 -8.23
C GLU A 218 8.29 28.71 -7.31
N LEU A 219 7.95 27.52 -7.82
CA LEU A 219 7.07 26.57 -7.16
C LEU A 219 7.65 25.13 -7.15
N PRO A 220 8.88 24.90 -6.63
CA PRO A 220 9.45 23.57 -6.54
C PRO A 220 8.58 22.68 -5.63
N PRO A 221 8.22 21.43 -6.04
CA PRO A 221 7.34 20.57 -5.24
C PRO A 221 7.84 20.28 -3.82
N SER A 222 9.17 20.23 -3.64
CA SER A 222 9.83 19.89 -2.37
C SER A 222 9.92 21.03 -1.37
N GLU A 223 9.69 22.28 -1.77
CA GLU A 223 9.93 23.47 -0.94
C GLU A 223 8.65 24.29 -0.71
N PRO A 224 7.67 23.77 0.03
CA PRO A 224 6.46 24.51 0.35
C PRO A 224 6.78 25.73 1.24
N SER A 225 6.03 26.82 1.05
CA SER A 225 6.12 28.03 1.88
C SER A 225 5.68 27.77 3.33
N SER A 226 5.98 28.69 4.23
CA SER A 226 5.56 28.61 5.64
C SER A 226 4.03 28.53 5.78
N GLN A 227 3.29 29.25 4.93
CA GLN A 227 1.82 29.23 4.91
C GLN A 227 1.28 27.88 4.41
N GLU A 228 1.87 27.32 3.35
CA GLU A 228 1.50 25.99 2.86
C GLU A 228 1.74 24.93 3.95
N ARG A 229 2.88 24.98 4.65
CA ARG A 229 3.21 24.08 5.78
C ARG A 229 2.21 24.24 6.92
N ALA A 230 1.88 25.47 7.32
CA ALA A 230 0.95 25.72 8.41
C ALA A 230 -0.46 25.19 8.09
N VAL A 231 -0.97 25.48 6.89
CA VAL A 231 -2.25 24.97 6.41
C VAL A 231 -2.24 23.44 6.35
N PHE A 232 -1.20 22.85 5.76
CA PHE A 232 -1.09 21.40 5.67
C PHE A 232 -1.10 20.78 7.07
N ARG A 233 -0.30 21.28 8.01
CA ARG A 233 -0.23 20.76 9.38
C ARG A 233 -1.60 20.78 10.05
N SER A 234 -2.35 21.89 9.94
CA SER A 234 -3.66 22.01 10.57
C SER A 234 -4.70 21.01 10.04
N LEU A 235 -4.55 20.56 8.79
CA LEU A 235 -5.44 19.57 8.16
C LEU A 235 -4.92 18.13 8.33
N PHE A 236 -3.60 17.98 8.37
CA PHE A 236 -2.95 16.67 8.50
C PHE A 236 -3.05 16.14 9.93
N GLU A 237 -2.86 16.99 10.92
CA GLU A 237 -3.01 16.71 12.34
C GLU A 237 -4.03 17.68 12.96
N PRO A 238 -5.33 17.59 12.62
CA PRO A 238 -6.33 18.44 13.22
C PRO A 238 -6.39 18.15 14.70
N GLY A 239 -6.39 19.22 15.53
CA GLY A 239 -6.52 19.10 16.98
C GLY A 239 -7.77 18.28 17.36
N ARG A 240 -7.73 17.58 18.50
CA ARG A 240 -8.86 16.77 19.02
C ARG A 240 -10.15 17.58 19.20
N GLU A 241 -10.04 18.89 19.33
CA GLU A 241 -11.16 19.84 19.52
C GLU A 241 -12.02 20.04 18.26
N THR A 242 -11.53 19.63 17.08
CA THR A 242 -12.23 19.88 15.81
C THR A 242 -13.43 18.96 15.57
N GLY A 243 -13.67 17.96 16.43
CA GLY A 243 -14.79 17.00 16.33
C GLY A 243 -14.75 16.09 15.10
N ARG A 244 -13.69 16.15 14.29
CA ARG A 244 -13.53 15.28 13.10
C ARG A 244 -13.04 13.90 13.52
N THR A 245 -13.97 13.00 13.80
CA THR A 245 -13.70 11.62 14.22
C THR A 245 -12.95 10.80 13.16
N ASP A 246 -13.10 11.13 11.87
CA ASP A 246 -12.52 10.37 10.74
C ASP A 246 -10.99 10.40 10.72
N PHE A 247 -10.35 11.38 11.39
CA PHE A 247 -8.90 11.56 11.38
C PHE A 247 -8.21 11.25 12.71
N THR A 248 -8.97 10.95 13.77
CA THR A 248 -8.42 10.66 15.10
C THR A 248 -7.36 9.57 15.03
N ARG A 249 -7.62 8.51 14.28
CA ARG A 249 -6.70 7.39 14.16
C ARG A 249 -5.38 7.74 13.45
N ARG A 250 -5.38 8.65 12.48
CA ARG A 250 -4.13 9.18 11.90
C ARG A 250 -3.33 9.96 12.93
N ASN A 251 -3.98 10.79 13.72
CA ASN A 251 -3.33 11.54 14.80
C ASN A 251 -2.73 10.59 15.84
N ASP A 252 -3.45 9.53 16.21
CA ASP A 252 -2.93 8.52 17.12
C ASP A 252 -1.74 7.76 16.53
N THR A 253 -1.79 7.41 15.23
CA THR A 253 -0.64 6.80 14.53
C THR A 253 0.56 7.74 14.53
N LEU A 254 0.37 9.03 14.20
CA LEU A 254 1.43 10.03 14.23
C LEU A 254 1.97 10.23 15.65
N ALA A 255 1.12 10.24 16.66
CA ALA A 255 1.55 10.36 18.05
C ALA A 255 2.44 9.18 18.49
N LEU A 256 2.11 7.93 18.10
CA LEU A 256 2.95 6.76 18.35
C LEU A 256 4.30 6.84 17.61
N VAL A 257 4.27 7.30 16.36
CA VAL A 257 5.48 7.48 15.54
C VAL A 257 6.39 8.56 16.10
N LEU A 258 5.82 9.72 16.47
CA LEU A 258 6.58 10.83 17.05
C LEU A 258 7.23 10.41 18.38
N GLU A 259 6.50 9.69 19.24
CA GLU A 259 7.07 9.17 20.47
C GLU A 259 8.24 8.20 20.22
N ALA A 260 8.13 7.35 19.21
CA ALA A 260 9.22 6.44 18.84
C ALA A 260 10.46 7.21 18.36
N ILE A 261 10.26 8.22 17.52
CA ILE A 261 11.34 9.09 16.99
C ILE A 261 11.97 9.90 18.12
N GLU A 262 11.16 10.52 18.98
CA GLU A 262 11.64 11.31 20.15
C GLU A 262 12.48 10.46 21.11
N ALA A 263 12.12 9.19 21.24
CA ALA A 263 12.80 8.26 22.11
C ALA A 263 14.11 7.70 21.54
N THR A 264 14.42 7.99 20.26
CA THR A 264 15.56 7.46 19.51
C THR A 264 16.36 8.61 18.90
N PRO A 265 17.37 9.15 19.61
CA PRO A 265 18.11 10.35 19.19
C PRO A 265 18.80 10.23 17.82
N GLU A 266 19.22 9.03 17.44
CA GLU A 266 19.82 8.69 16.14
C GLU A 266 18.80 8.61 15.00
N GLY A 267 17.53 8.79 15.32
CA GLY A 267 16.43 8.68 14.36
C GLY A 267 16.09 7.23 14.00
N LEU A 268 14.97 7.05 13.29
CA LEU A 268 14.46 5.76 12.85
C LEU A 268 14.21 5.75 11.36
N THR A 269 14.58 4.65 10.70
CA THR A 269 14.14 4.33 9.33
C THR A 269 12.69 3.83 9.33
N VAL A 270 12.07 3.75 8.15
CA VAL A 270 10.70 3.19 8.03
C VAL A 270 10.63 1.72 8.45
N PRO A 271 11.58 0.82 8.07
CA PRO A 271 11.60 -0.54 8.59
C PRO A 271 11.71 -0.63 10.11
N GLU A 272 12.59 0.16 10.73
CA GLU A 272 12.73 0.22 12.20
C GLU A 272 11.42 0.70 12.87
N LEU A 273 10.77 1.73 12.32
CA LEU A 273 9.45 2.18 12.80
C LEU A 273 8.37 1.12 12.65
N ARG A 274 8.36 0.33 11.57
CA ARG A 274 7.44 -0.81 11.42
C ARG A 274 7.65 -1.82 12.52
N THR A 275 8.90 -2.16 12.84
CA THR A 275 9.24 -3.06 13.93
C THR A 275 8.77 -2.52 15.28
N VAL A 276 9.01 -1.24 15.56
CA VAL A 276 8.55 -0.57 16.79
C VAL A 276 7.01 -0.59 16.88
N LEU A 277 6.32 -0.21 15.82
CA LEU A 277 4.85 -0.19 15.78
C LEU A 277 4.24 -1.60 15.85
N ALA A 278 4.92 -2.61 15.29
CA ALA A 278 4.47 -3.99 15.39
C ALA A 278 4.63 -4.56 16.80
N SER A 279 5.76 -4.29 17.43
CA SER A 279 6.15 -4.89 18.72
C SER A 279 5.73 -4.07 19.95
N GLY A 280 5.58 -2.77 19.81
CA GLY A 280 5.49 -1.85 20.94
C GLY A 280 6.79 -1.68 21.72
N VAL A 281 7.93 -2.05 21.11
CA VAL A 281 9.26 -2.00 21.75
C VAL A 281 10.22 -1.18 20.88
N LEU A 282 10.85 -0.19 21.52
CA LEU A 282 11.86 0.67 20.92
C LEU A 282 13.18 -0.08 20.69
N PRO A 283 14.06 0.38 19.79
CA PRO A 283 15.43 -0.07 19.74
C PRO A 283 16.08 0.02 21.13
N GLY A 284 16.80 -1.04 21.54
CA GLY A 284 17.33 -1.16 22.91
C GLY A 284 16.39 -1.78 23.94
N GLY A 285 15.18 -2.21 23.56
CA GLY A 285 14.31 -3.05 24.38
C GLY A 285 13.35 -2.29 25.33
N ARG A 286 13.32 -0.96 25.28
CA ARG A 286 12.37 -0.14 26.07
C ARG A 286 10.98 -0.18 25.43
N ALA A 287 9.94 -0.31 26.26
CA ALA A 287 8.56 -0.27 25.78
C ALA A 287 8.19 1.10 25.22
N LEU A 288 7.41 1.13 24.15
CA LEU A 288 6.75 2.31 23.64
C LEU A 288 5.63 2.68 24.62
N VAL A 289 5.77 3.78 25.33
CA VAL A 289 4.94 4.14 26.49
C VAL A 289 3.46 4.24 26.09
N ARG A 290 3.15 4.88 24.97
CA ARG A 290 1.76 5.05 24.51
C ARG A 290 1.09 3.76 24.10
N ALA A 291 1.83 2.77 23.60
CA ALA A 291 1.29 1.44 23.29
C ALA A 291 0.77 0.72 24.54
N GLY A 292 1.38 0.97 25.70
CA GLY A 292 0.95 0.46 27.00
C GLY A 292 0.00 1.38 27.78
N SER A 293 -0.44 2.51 27.20
CA SER A 293 -1.27 3.49 27.89
C SER A 293 -2.70 2.97 28.11
N ASN A 294 -3.40 3.55 29.12
CA ASN A 294 -4.82 3.32 29.32
C ASN A 294 -5.72 4.07 28.31
N ASP A 295 -5.13 4.84 27.36
CA ASP A 295 -5.85 5.46 26.27
C ASP A 295 -6.29 4.41 25.26
N THR A 296 -7.57 4.10 25.27
CA THR A 296 -8.18 3.05 24.43
C THR A 296 -8.03 3.36 22.94
N GLY A 297 -7.96 4.62 22.53
CA GLY A 297 -7.75 5.05 21.13
C GLY A 297 -6.34 4.74 20.65
N LEU A 298 -5.32 5.12 21.42
CA LEU A 298 -3.92 4.83 21.13
C LEU A 298 -3.64 3.32 21.12
N GLN A 299 -4.18 2.60 22.10
CA GLN A 299 -4.04 1.15 22.17
C GLN A 299 -4.69 0.45 20.96
N ALA A 300 -5.89 0.87 20.56
CA ALA A 300 -6.57 0.33 19.38
C ALA A 300 -5.80 0.64 18.09
N THR A 301 -5.21 1.82 17.99
CA THR A 301 -4.40 2.23 16.85
C THR A 301 -3.10 1.44 16.77
N TRP A 302 -2.41 1.26 17.90
CA TRP A 302 -1.22 0.41 17.95
C TRP A 302 -1.54 -1.05 17.57
N LEU A 303 -2.63 -1.63 18.08
CA LEU A 303 -3.07 -2.98 17.71
C LEU A 303 -3.36 -3.08 16.21
N LEU A 304 -3.94 -2.04 15.61
CA LEU A 304 -4.19 -1.99 14.16
C LEU A 304 -2.89 -2.00 13.36
N MET A 305 -1.89 -1.21 13.75
CA MET A 305 -0.57 -1.18 13.11
C MET A 305 0.17 -2.52 13.26
N SER A 306 0.11 -3.13 14.44
CA SER A 306 0.64 -4.47 14.70
C SER A 306 -0.07 -5.52 13.82
N SER A 307 -1.41 -5.47 13.75
CA SER A 307 -2.22 -6.38 12.93
C SER A 307 -1.88 -6.29 11.45
N LEU A 308 -1.60 -5.09 10.96
CA LEU A 308 -1.17 -4.86 9.58
C LEU A 308 0.10 -5.65 9.27
N GLN A 309 1.11 -5.62 10.16
CA GLN A 309 2.37 -6.33 9.95
C GLN A 309 2.18 -7.85 10.01
N VAL A 310 1.35 -8.35 10.93
CA VAL A 310 1.04 -9.79 11.03
C VAL A 310 0.32 -10.30 9.77
N ARG A 311 -0.68 -9.55 9.27
CA ARG A 311 -1.36 -9.87 8.01
C ARG A 311 -0.42 -9.81 6.82
N GLN A 312 0.50 -8.86 6.82
CA GLN A 312 1.54 -8.74 5.80
C GLN A 312 2.41 -9.99 5.74
N LEU A 313 2.88 -10.47 6.89
CA LEU A 313 3.69 -11.68 7.01
C LEU A 313 2.94 -12.92 6.50
N GLN A 314 1.67 -13.12 6.92
CA GLN A 314 0.83 -14.21 6.44
C GLN A 314 0.67 -14.19 4.91
N ARG A 315 0.34 -13.02 4.36
CA ARG A 315 0.17 -12.84 2.92
C ARG A 315 1.44 -13.19 2.15
N LEU A 316 2.57 -12.63 2.57
CA LEU A 316 3.86 -12.87 1.90
C LEU A 316 4.29 -14.33 1.98
N ALA A 317 4.02 -15.02 3.10
CA ALA A 317 4.28 -16.45 3.22
C ALA A 317 3.51 -17.25 2.16
N LEU A 318 2.21 -17.00 2.02
CA LEU A 318 1.36 -17.73 1.06
C LEU A 318 1.66 -17.34 -0.40
N GLU A 319 1.91 -16.06 -0.67
CA GLU A 319 2.28 -15.60 -2.03
C GLU A 319 3.67 -16.12 -2.44
N SER A 320 4.63 -16.18 -1.51
CA SER A 320 5.95 -16.79 -1.78
C SER A 320 5.83 -18.26 -2.09
N MET A 321 4.94 -18.99 -1.39
CA MET A 321 4.65 -20.40 -1.71
C MET A 321 4.04 -20.58 -3.10
N LEU A 322 3.20 -19.65 -3.58
CA LEU A 322 2.71 -19.68 -4.96
C LEU A 322 3.86 -19.54 -5.96
N VAL A 323 4.79 -18.61 -5.74
CA VAL A 323 5.99 -18.47 -6.59
C VAL A 323 6.83 -19.74 -6.55
N TRP A 324 7.06 -20.28 -5.34
CA TRP A 324 7.80 -21.53 -5.17
C TRP A 324 7.17 -22.70 -5.95
N ILE A 325 5.85 -22.89 -5.86
CA ILE A 325 5.12 -23.92 -6.62
C ILE A 325 5.37 -23.74 -8.13
N GLU A 326 5.24 -22.53 -8.65
CA GLU A 326 5.51 -22.24 -10.07
C GLU A 326 6.95 -22.57 -10.48
N VAL A 327 7.94 -22.29 -9.62
CA VAL A 327 9.35 -22.61 -9.86
C VAL A 327 9.57 -24.12 -9.84
N MET A 328 9.02 -24.83 -8.85
CA MET A 328 9.18 -26.29 -8.74
C MET A 328 8.51 -27.03 -9.90
N ILE A 329 7.34 -26.61 -10.36
CA ILE A 329 6.71 -27.13 -11.57
C ILE A 329 7.64 -26.97 -12.77
N LYS A 330 8.26 -25.79 -12.93
CA LYS A 330 9.21 -25.54 -14.02
C LYS A 330 10.44 -26.45 -13.91
N ALA A 331 11.01 -26.58 -12.72
CA ALA A 331 12.18 -27.42 -12.47
C ALA A 331 11.90 -28.92 -12.69
N ASN A 332 10.66 -29.37 -12.45
CA ASN A 332 10.20 -30.75 -12.64
C ASN A 332 9.69 -31.03 -14.08
N GLY A 333 10.24 -30.38 -15.09
CA GLY A 333 9.90 -30.65 -16.48
C GLY A 333 8.57 -30.06 -16.96
N GLY A 334 7.97 -29.12 -16.22
CA GLY A 334 6.76 -28.40 -16.62
C GLY A 334 5.47 -28.88 -15.96
N SER A 335 5.49 -30.02 -15.25
CA SER A 335 4.38 -30.52 -14.42
C SER A 335 4.88 -31.10 -13.10
N ALA A 336 4.05 -31.06 -12.06
CA ALA A 336 4.34 -31.69 -10.77
C ALA A 336 3.05 -32.14 -10.09
N SER A 337 3.03 -33.39 -9.57
CA SER A 337 1.94 -33.84 -8.72
C SER A 337 1.98 -33.14 -7.35
N THR A 338 0.86 -33.10 -6.64
CA THR A 338 0.83 -32.60 -5.26
C THR A 338 1.83 -33.37 -4.39
N ASP A 339 1.91 -34.69 -4.50
CA ASP A 339 2.85 -35.50 -3.71
C ASP A 339 4.30 -35.13 -3.97
N ALA A 340 4.67 -34.85 -5.22
CA ALA A 340 6.01 -34.39 -5.56
C ALA A 340 6.32 -32.99 -4.94
N LEU A 341 5.36 -32.06 -4.98
CA LEU A 341 5.50 -30.74 -4.35
C LEU A 341 5.61 -30.85 -2.83
N VAL A 342 4.80 -31.71 -2.20
CA VAL A 342 4.84 -31.95 -0.76
C VAL A 342 6.20 -32.53 -0.34
N ALA A 343 6.70 -33.54 -1.05
CA ALA A 343 8.00 -34.14 -0.76
C ALA A 343 9.17 -33.15 -0.93
N MET A 344 9.09 -32.24 -1.92
CA MET A 344 10.08 -31.19 -2.11
C MET A 344 10.02 -30.16 -0.98
N ALA A 345 8.82 -29.69 -0.60
CA ALA A 345 8.64 -28.71 0.46
C ALA A 345 9.15 -29.25 1.81
N LEU A 346 8.79 -30.49 2.14
CA LEU A 346 9.23 -31.15 3.40
C LEU A 346 10.76 -31.18 3.50
N ARG A 347 11.43 -31.68 2.45
CA ARG A 347 12.91 -31.75 2.42
C ARG A 347 13.57 -30.38 2.52
N GLN A 348 13.06 -29.40 1.81
CA GLN A 348 13.63 -28.05 1.80
C GLN A 348 13.41 -27.34 3.15
N ALA A 349 12.24 -27.53 3.77
CA ALA A 349 11.99 -27.02 5.11
C ALA A 349 12.89 -27.66 6.16
N GLU A 350 13.12 -28.97 6.11
CA GLU A 350 14.03 -29.72 7.00
C GLU A 350 15.49 -29.24 6.85
N VAL A 351 15.94 -29.01 5.62
CA VAL A 351 17.29 -28.46 5.35
C VAL A 351 17.42 -27.04 5.87
N PHE A 352 16.35 -26.24 5.76
CA PHE A 352 16.33 -24.88 6.26
C PHE A 352 16.40 -24.82 7.81
N ASP A 353 15.59 -25.65 8.47
CA ASP A 353 15.53 -25.74 9.92
C ASP A 353 14.97 -27.13 10.32
N LYS A 354 15.78 -27.92 11.02
CA LYS A 354 15.40 -29.28 11.43
C LYS A 354 14.17 -29.34 12.34
N ASP A 355 13.93 -28.29 13.12
CA ASP A 355 12.76 -28.21 13.99
C ASP A 355 11.44 -28.11 13.21
N LEU A 356 11.50 -27.75 11.92
CA LEU A 356 10.34 -27.72 11.03
C LEU A 356 9.91 -29.10 10.53
N ALA A 357 10.70 -30.15 10.78
CA ALA A 357 10.42 -31.54 10.42
C ALA A 357 9.96 -32.40 11.62
N GLY A 358 9.32 -31.79 12.61
CA GLY A 358 8.81 -32.48 13.79
C GLY A 358 7.79 -33.59 13.45
N PRO A 359 7.48 -34.49 14.41
CA PRO A 359 6.62 -35.64 14.15
C PRO A 359 5.16 -35.25 13.87
N THR A 360 4.65 -34.20 14.50
CA THR A 360 3.27 -33.71 14.33
C THR A 360 3.22 -32.19 14.18
N VAL A 361 2.12 -31.70 13.64
CA VAL A 361 1.85 -30.25 13.54
C VAL A 361 1.81 -29.61 14.94
N GLY A 362 1.25 -30.30 15.92
CA GLY A 362 1.21 -29.82 17.32
C GLY A 362 2.62 -29.59 17.87
N ASN A 363 3.54 -30.52 17.67
CA ASN A 363 4.94 -30.35 18.09
C ASN A 363 5.62 -29.15 17.40
N LEU A 364 5.42 -29.00 16.10
CA LEU A 364 5.89 -27.82 15.35
C LEU A 364 5.34 -26.52 15.92
N LEU A 365 4.03 -26.44 16.15
CA LEU A 365 3.38 -25.24 16.70
C LEU A 365 3.91 -24.89 18.11
N ILE A 366 4.14 -25.91 18.95
CA ILE A 366 4.75 -25.72 20.28
C ILE A 366 6.17 -25.14 20.13
N ALA A 367 7.01 -25.73 19.29
CA ALA A 367 8.38 -25.26 19.08
C ALA A 367 8.41 -23.80 18.56
N LEU A 368 7.59 -23.47 17.58
CA LEU A 368 7.49 -22.10 17.05
C LEU A 368 6.88 -21.14 18.06
N SER A 369 5.89 -21.58 18.86
CA SER A 369 5.30 -20.77 19.94
C SER A 369 6.34 -20.46 21.02
N GLN A 370 7.16 -21.43 21.42
CA GLN A 370 8.23 -21.22 22.40
C GLN A 370 9.27 -20.19 21.94
N ARG A 371 9.60 -20.18 20.65
CA ARG A 371 10.45 -19.13 20.07
C ARG A 371 9.80 -17.74 20.17
N CYS A 372 8.46 -17.65 20.07
CA CYS A 372 7.70 -16.40 20.24
C CYS A 372 7.48 -16.05 21.71
N GLU A 373 7.24 -17.02 22.59
CA GLU A 373 6.88 -16.83 24.02
C GLU A 373 8.03 -16.25 24.85
N THR A 374 9.29 -16.50 24.46
CA THR A 374 10.42 -15.77 25.04
C THR A 374 10.27 -14.26 24.92
N HIS A 375 9.30 -13.76 24.13
CA HIS A 375 9.15 -12.36 23.78
C HIS A 375 7.72 -11.82 23.85
N GLY A 376 6.67 -12.68 24.03
CA GLY A 376 5.25 -12.27 24.08
C GLY A 376 4.72 -11.68 22.77
N TRP A 377 3.39 -11.52 22.66
CA TRP A 377 2.77 -10.69 21.64
C TRP A 377 2.92 -9.21 22.02
N PRO A 378 3.30 -8.35 21.11
CA PRO A 378 3.93 -8.53 19.79
C PRO A 378 5.46 -8.51 19.84
N ALA A 379 6.06 -8.77 20.99
CA ALA A 379 7.50 -8.65 21.20
C ALA A 379 8.34 -9.68 20.42
N ALA A 380 7.71 -10.74 19.90
CA ALA A 380 8.33 -11.62 18.90
C ALA A 380 8.82 -10.86 17.65
N ALA A 381 8.26 -9.68 17.40
CA ALA A 381 8.67 -8.81 16.31
C ALA A 381 9.99 -8.04 16.59
N ALA A 382 10.48 -8.01 17.81
CA ALA A 382 11.56 -7.09 18.22
C ALA A 382 12.98 -7.68 18.19
N LYS A 383 13.16 -8.93 17.74
CA LYS A 383 14.48 -9.57 17.72
C LYS A 383 14.94 -9.97 16.33
N GLY A 384 15.88 -9.22 15.78
CA GLY A 384 16.78 -9.58 14.70
C GLY A 384 16.22 -10.59 13.68
N ASP A 385 16.77 -11.79 13.68
CA ASP A 385 16.41 -12.83 12.71
C ASP A 385 14.99 -13.41 12.81
N THR A 386 14.30 -13.19 13.92
CA THR A 386 12.93 -13.68 14.17
C THR A 386 11.86 -12.59 14.10
N ASP A 387 12.27 -11.37 13.88
CA ASP A 387 11.41 -10.21 13.65
C ASP A 387 10.48 -10.46 12.43
N LEU A 388 9.20 -10.19 12.59
CA LEU A 388 8.22 -10.42 11.51
C LEU A 388 8.43 -9.49 10.30
N VAL A 389 9.03 -8.31 10.49
CA VAL A 389 9.40 -7.41 9.39
C VAL A 389 10.58 -8.01 8.62
N ALA A 390 11.62 -8.45 9.34
CA ALA A 390 12.76 -9.14 8.75
C ALA A 390 12.37 -10.44 8.03
N LEU A 391 11.44 -11.23 8.56
CA LEU A 391 10.90 -12.42 7.87
C LEU A 391 10.15 -12.05 6.59
N SER A 392 9.40 -10.95 6.59
CA SER A 392 8.72 -10.44 5.40
C SER A 392 9.72 -10.03 4.32
N ASP A 393 10.83 -9.41 4.70
CA ASP A 393 11.91 -9.04 3.79
C ASP A 393 12.66 -10.27 3.27
N LYS A 394 12.98 -11.25 4.12
CA LYS A 394 13.58 -12.53 3.71
C LYS A 394 12.71 -13.27 2.69
N LEU A 395 11.39 -13.34 2.91
CA LEU A 395 10.44 -13.92 1.95
C LEU A 395 10.44 -13.17 0.62
N THR A 396 10.50 -11.83 0.65
CA THR A 396 10.56 -10.99 -0.57
C THR A 396 11.87 -11.21 -1.33
N ILE A 397 12.99 -11.29 -0.64
CA ILE A 397 14.33 -11.51 -1.22
C ILE A 397 14.42 -12.91 -1.84
N ALA A 398 13.92 -13.94 -1.14
CA ALA A 398 13.95 -15.32 -1.61
C ALA A 398 13.24 -15.52 -2.97
N GLN A 399 12.26 -14.68 -3.29
CA GLN A 399 11.55 -14.72 -4.57
C GLN A 399 12.32 -14.09 -5.74
N ARG A 400 13.47 -13.44 -5.52
CA ARG A 400 14.22 -12.71 -6.57
C ARG A 400 15.12 -13.61 -7.42
N GLY A 401 15.20 -14.91 -7.12
CA GLY A 401 15.84 -15.90 -7.98
C GLY A 401 17.37 -15.95 -7.89
N ALA A 402 17.97 -15.50 -6.80
CA ALA A 402 19.36 -15.82 -6.52
C ALA A 402 19.55 -17.36 -6.40
N PRO A 403 20.72 -17.92 -6.76
CA PRO A 403 20.97 -19.36 -6.64
C PRO A 403 20.63 -19.88 -5.23
N GLY A 404 19.82 -20.92 -5.13
CA GLY A 404 19.39 -21.52 -3.87
C GLY A 404 18.34 -20.73 -3.08
N SER A 405 17.90 -19.56 -3.55
CA SER A 405 16.97 -18.72 -2.79
C SER A 405 15.55 -19.27 -2.74
N TYR A 406 15.08 -19.89 -3.82
CA TYR A 406 13.73 -20.47 -3.86
C TYR A 406 13.57 -21.66 -2.90
N GLU A 407 14.64 -22.43 -2.67
CA GLU A 407 14.66 -23.57 -1.78
C GLU A 407 14.49 -23.20 -0.31
N THR A 408 14.73 -21.95 0.05
CA THR A 408 14.50 -21.45 1.42
C THR A 408 13.06 -21.06 1.68
N ILE A 409 12.24 -20.87 0.62
CA ILE A 409 10.86 -20.37 0.74
C ILE A 409 9.98 -21.29 1.61
N PRO A 410 9.99 -22.63 1.48
CA PRO A 410 9.15 -23.48 2.33
C PRO A 410 9.46 -23.30 3.83
N GLY A 411 10.72 -23.27 4.20
CA GLY A 411 11.14 -23.07 5.58
C GLY A 411 10.73 -21.69 6.12
N LEU A 412 11.01 -20.63 5.37
CA LEU A 412 10.62 -19.26 5.73
C LEU A 412 9.09 -19.12 5.84
N ALA A 413 8.33 -19.69 4.90
CA ALA A 413 6.88 -19.61 4.89
C ALA A 413 6.26 -20.36 6.08
N LEU A 414 6.75 -21.57 6.38
CA LEU A 414 6.25 -22.34 7.51
C LEU A 414 6.57 -21.66 8.84
N THR A 415 7.78 -21.11 9.00
CA THR A 415 8.16 -20.30 10.17
C THR A 415 7.25 -19.09 10.32
N ALA A 416 7.01 -18.35 9.24
CA ALA A 416 6.15 -17.18 9.23
C ALA A 416 4.70 -17.53 9.62
N LEU A 417 4.12 -18.58 9.05
CA LEU A 417 2.76 -19.04 9.38
C LEU A 417 2.67 -19.54 10.83
N GLY A 418 3.70 -20.21 11.32
CA GLY A 418 3.80 -20.62 12.72
C GLY A 418 3.86 -19.43 13.69
N TYR A 419 4.59 -18.38 13.36
CA TYR A 419 4.64 -17.15 14.18
C TYR A 419 3.29 -16.40 14.16
N VAL A 420 2.65 -16.28 13.00
CA VAL A 420 1.27 -15.74 12.90
C VAL A 420 0.31 -16.53 13.80
N GLN A 421 0.43 -17.85 13.83
CA GLN A 421 -0.36 -18.75 14.69
C GLN A 421 -0.09 -18.49 16.17
N ALA A 422 1.19 -18.43 16.58
CA ALA A 422 1.60 -18.19 17.96
C ALA A 422 1.12 -16.82 18.47
N MET A 423 1.28 -15.79 17.65
CA MET A 423 0.83 -14.44 17.96
C MET A 423 -0.71 -14.37 18.14
N TYR A 424 -1.48 -14.99 17.27
CA TYR A 424 -2.94 -15.04 17.40
C TYR A 424 -3.38 -15.83 18.65
N ALA A 425 -2.70 -16.95 18.96
CA ALA A 425 -2.93 -17.72 20.17
C ALA A 425 -2.67 -16.92 21.44
N ALA A 426 -1.58 -16.12 21.46
CA ALA A 426 -1.26 -15.24 22.57
C ALA A 426 -2.35 -14.19 22.81
N LEU A 427 -2.81 -13.51 21.76
CA LEU A 427 -3.92 -12.55 21.86
C LEU A 427 -5.20 -13.18 22.45
N LYS A 428 -5.53 -14.40 22.02
CA LYS A 428 -6.68 -15.13 22.59
C LYS A 428 -6.50 -15.43 24.06
N ARG A 429 -5.31 -15.81 24.50
CA ARG A 429 -5.01 -16.07 25.93
C ARG A 429 -5.12 -14.82 26.79
N GLU A 430 -4.74 -13.66 26.23
CA GLU A 430 -4.85 -12.36 26.89
C GLU A 430 -6.29 -11.85 26.99
N GLY A 431 -7.28 -12.63 26.52
CA GLY A 431 -8.70 -12.26 26.59
C GLY A 431 -9.08 -11.18 25.60
N ALA A 432 -8.37 -11.07 24.47
CA ALA A 432 -8.77 -10.17 23.40
C ALA A 432 -10.21 -10.48 22.96
N ASP A 433 -11.05 -9.45 22.95
CA ASP A 433 -12.42 -9.55 22.50
C ASP A 433 -12.52 -9.77 20.97
N ASP A 434 -13.70 -10.11 20.49
CA ASP A 434 -13.96 -10.33 19.07
C ASP A 434 -13.66 -9.07 18.23
N GLY A 435 -13.77 -7.87 18.79
CA GLY A 435 -13.42 -6.62 18.13
C GLY A 435 -11.93 -6.52 17.84
N ARG A 436 -11.06 -6.84 18.79
CA ARG A 436 -9.60 -6.88 18.61
C ARG A 436 -9.18 -7.99 17.66
N LEU A 437 -9.76 -9.18 17.79
CA LEU A 437 -9.50 -10.31 16.90
C LEU A 437 -10.04 -10.04 15.49
N GLY A 438 -11.10 -9.25 15.35
CA GLY A 438 -11.66 -8.81 14.07
C GLY A 438 -10.66 -8.03 13.21
N GLU A 439 -9.73 -7.27 13.81
CA GLU A 439 -8.66 -6.58 13.07
C GLU A 439 -7.73 -7.58 12.34
N LEU A 440 -7.48 -8.73 12.96
CA LEU A 440 -6.69 -9.82 12.37
C LEU A 440 -7.52 -10.74 11.47
N GLY A 441 -8.86 -10.68 11.57
CA GLY A 441 -9.76 -11.59 10.87
C GLY A 441 -9.78 -11.35 9.37
N GLY A 442 -10.37 -10.26 8.98
CA GLY A 442 -10.72 -10.00 7.60
C GLY A 442 -11.89 -10.85 7.11
N ARG A 443 -12.25 -10.70 5.85
CA ARG A 443 -13.36 -11.43 5.21
C ARG A 443 -13.03 -12.90 5.03
N SER A 444 -14.04 -13.77 5.10
CA SER A 444 -13.89 -15.22 4.97
C SER A 444 -13.26 -15.66 3.63
N ASP A 445 -13.53 -14.94 2.54
CA ASP A 445 -12.97 -15.17 1.22
C ASP A 445 -11.50 -14.75 1.08
N ARG A 446 -10.92 -14.10 2.10
CA ARG A 446 -9.57 -13.55 2.12
C ARG A 446 -8.61 -14.30 3.05
N PHE A 447 -8.90 -15.55 3.35
CA PHE A 447 -8.10 -16.40 4.22
C PHE A 447 -7.71 -15.70 5.55
N PRO A 448 -8.67 -15.40 6.43
CA PRO A 448 -8.41 -14.71 7.69
C PRO A 448 -7.50 -15.52 8.62
N ILE A 449 -6.77 -14.84 9.51
CA ILE A 449 -5.86 -15.49 10.45
C ILE A 449 -6.64 -16.44 11.38
N SER A 450 -7.87 -16.11 11.75
CA SER A 450 -8.76 -16.98 12.52
C SER A 450 -9.05 -18.31 11.82
N LEU A 451 -9.15 -18.34 10.49
CA LEU A 451 -9.31 -19.57 9.72
C LEU A 451 -8.01 -20.39 9.74
N GLN A 452 -6.87 -19.77 9.52
CA GLN A 452 -5.57 -20.42 9.68
C GLN A 452 -5.43 -21.05 11.06
N TYR A 453 -5.75 -20.29 12.11
CA TYR A 453 -5.67 -20.73 13.50
C TYR A 453 -6.51 -22.01 13.73
N ARG A 454 -7.78 -21.99 13.34
CA ARG A 454 -8.67 -23.16 13.49
C ARG A 454 -8.17 -24.38 12.72
N ARG A 455 -7.70 -24.18 11.47
CA ARG A 455 -7.19 -25.28 10.64
C ARG A 455 -5.92 -25.89 11.22
N LEU A 456 -4.98 -25.08 11.68
CA LEU A 456 -3.77 -25.60 12.33
C LEU A 456 -4.08 -26.39 13.60
N LEU A 457 -5.03 -25.92 14.42
CA LEU A 457 -5.48 -26.69 15.59
C LEU A 457 -6.14 -28.01 15.22
N SER A 458 -6.96 -28.04 14.16
CA SER A 458 -7.60 -29.29 13.70
C SER A 458 -6.59 -30.31 13.14
N LEU A 459 -5.40 -29.86 12.76
CA LEU A 459 -4.31 -30.69 12.26
C LEU A 459 -3.27 -31.04 13.33
N ALA A 460 -3.47 -30.68 14.62
CA ALA A 460 -2.44 -30.81 15.65
C ALA A 460 -1.83 -32.23 15.75
N GLU A 461 -2.67 -33.27 15.63
CA GLU A 461 -2.24 -34.66 15.66
C GLU A 461 -1.80 -35.21 14.29
N ALA A 462 -1.92 -34.42 13.23
CA ALA A 462 -1.53 -34.83 11.89
C ALA A 462 -0.02 -34.71 11.69
N THR A 463 0.49 -35.42 10.68
CA THR A 463 1.89 -35.32 10.26
C THR A 463 2.21 -33.98 9.60
N ILE A 464 3.47 -33.60 9.56
CA ILE A 464 3.92 -32.40 8.83
C ILE A 464 3.68 -32.56 7.31
N GLU A 465 3.73 -33.78 6.78
CA GLU A 465 3.35 -34.03 5.38
C GLU A 465 1.90 -33.64 5.10
N THR A 466 0.96 -33.97 6.01
CA THR A 466 -0.45 -33.59 5.90
C THR A 466 -0.60 -32.05 5.94
N LEU A 467 0.16 -31.36 6.77
CA LEU A 467 0.18 -29.90 6.80
C LEU A 467 0.67 -29.31 5.47
N TRP A 468 1.74 -29.85 4.89
CA TRP A 468 2.24 -29.38 3.60
C TRP A 468 1.22 -29.60 2.48
N ARG A 469 0.51 -30.72 2.50
CA ARG A 469 -0.57 -30.99 1.55
C ARG A 469 -1.69 -29.96 1.68
N GLU A 470 -2.16 -29.72 2.88
CA GLU A 470 -3.19 -28.69 3.15
C GLU A 470 -2.73 -27.30 2.73
N LEU A 471 -1.48 -26.92 3.03
CA LEU A 471 -0.91 -25.64 2.66
C LEU A 471 -0.85 -25.46 1.14
N ILE A 472 -0.35 -26.45 0.42
CA ILE A 472 -0.18 -26.39 -1.04
C ILE A 472 -1.54 -26.43 -1.73
N GLU A 473 -2.38 -27.44 -1.44
CA GLU A 473 -3.64 -27.65 -2.17
C GLU A 473 -4.71 -26.65 -1.79
N THR A 474 -4.88 -26.38 -0.50
CA THR A 474 -6.03 -25.60 -0.01
C THR A 474 -5.68 -24.12 0.17
N TRP A 475 -4.57 -23.83 0.86
CA TRP A 475 -4.27 -22.44 1.24
C TRP A 475 -3.65 -21.64 0.11
N VAL A 476 -2.89 -22.29 -0.78
CA VAL A 476 -2.24 -21.61 -1.89
C VAL A 476 -3.00 -21.84 -3.19
N ILE A 477 -3.04 -23.08 -3.69
CA ILE A 477 -3.66 -23.37 -4.99
C ILE A 477 -5.17 -23.14 -4.94
N GLY A 478 -5.86 -23.68 -3.94
CA GLY A 478 -7.30 -23.53 -3.77
C GLY A 478 -7.72 -22.08 -3.60
N GLN A 479 -6.99 -21.31 -2.80
CA GLN A 479 -7.23 -19.86 -2.63
C GLN A 479 -6.98 -19.11 -3.94
N HIS A 480 -5.92 -19.45 -4.67
CA HIS A 480 -5.61 -18.85 -5.98
C HIS A 480 -6.73 -19.11 -7.01
N VAL A 481 -7.16 -20.36 -7.12
CA VAL A 481 -8.23 -20.75 -8.06
C VAL A 481 -9.53 -20.03 -7.71
N ARG A 482 -9.95 -20.07 -6.46
CA ARG A 482 -11.16 -19.38 -5.98
C ARG A 482 -11.12 -17.89 -6.32
N TRP A 483 -10.02 -17.23 -5.98
CA TRP A 483 -9.86 -15.80 -6.20
C TRP A 483 -9.80 -15.43 -7.69
N SER A 484 -9.12 -16.24 -8.50
CA SER A 484 -9.04 -16.04 -9.94
C SER A 484 -10.39 -16.19 -10.62
N VAL A 485 -11.19 -17.20 -10.21
CA VAL A 485 -12.54 -17.41 -10.75
C VAL A 485 -13.49 -16.27 -10.34
N ALA A 486 -13.43 -15.81 -9.09
CA ALA A 486 -14.26 -14.70 -8.62
C ALA A 486 -14.02 -13.39 -9.41
N ARG A 487 -12.86 -13.23 -10.05
CA ARG A 487 -12.47 -12.04 -10.82
C ARG A 487 -12.70 -12.17 -12.34
N ASN A 488 -13.28 -13.24 -12.82
CA ASN A 488 -13.50 -13.48 -14.26
C ASN A 488 -14.66 -12.65 -14.86
N GLY A 489 -15.31 -11.77 -14.09
CA GLY A 489 -16.43 -10.96 -14.55
C GLY A 489 -16.12 -10.01 -15.72
N ASP A 490 -14.84 -9.71 -15.97
CA ASP A 490 -14.37 -8.91 -17.11
C ASP A 490 -14.04 -9.74 -18.38
N GLY A 491 -14.40 -11.03 -18.41
CA GLY A 491 -14.11 -11.92 -19.54
C GLY A 491 -12.65 -12.34 -19.66
N THR A 492 -11.82 -12.12 -18.63
CA THR A 492 -10.41 -12.51 -18.64
C THR A 492 -10.11 -13.59 -17.62
N GLN A 493 -9.25 -14.56 -17.97
CA GLN A 493 -8.80 -15.62 -17.08
C GLN A 493 -7.46 -15.25 -16.43
N ARG A 494 -7.41 -15.34 -15.10
CA ARG A 494 -6.23 -14.98 -14.28
C ARG A 494 -5.58 -16.18 -13.59
N LEU A 495 -5.96 -17.41 -13.98
CA LEU A 495 -5.37 -18.64 -13.43
C LEU A 495 -3.88 -18.70 -13.81
N ARG A 496 -3.05 -18.97 -12.82
CA ARG A 496 -1.61 -19.18 -12.94
C ARG A 496 -1.25 -20.66 -13.02
N LEU A 497 -2.08 -21.49 -12.40
CA LEU A 497 -1.93 -22.94 -12.31
C LEU A 497 -3.18 -23.62 -12.88
N ALA A 498 -2.99 -24.74 -13.53
CA ALA A 498 -4.04 -25.62 -14.04
C ALA A 498 -3.67 -27.07 -13.73
N LEU A 499 -4.68 -27.92 -13.55
CA LEU A 499 -4.49 -29.36 -13.39
C LEU A 499 -4.51 -30.04 -14.79
N GLY A 500 -3.48 -30.81 -15.09
CA GLY A 500 -3.38 -31.65 -16.26
C GLY A 500 -3.12 -33.12 -15.89
N ASP A 501 -2.92 -34.00 -16.87
CA ASP A 501 -2.73 -35.44 -16.64
C ASP A 501 -1.49 -35.77 -15.79
N GLY A 502 -0.43 -34.97 -15.89
CA GLY A 502 0.81 -35.11 -15.11
C GLY A 502 0.85 -34.32 -13.78
N GLY A 503 -0.26 -33.74 -13.34
CA GLY A 503 -0.34 -32.91 -12.16
C GLY A 503 -0.52 -31.41 -12.48
N TRP A 504 -0.07 -30.55 -11.59
CA TRP A 504 -0.16 -29.09 -11.74
C TRP A 504 0.76 -28.59 -12.84
N LEU A 505 0.25 -27.67 -13.67
CA LEU A 505 0.92 -27.03 -14.80
C LEU A 505 0.90 -25.52 -14.59
N ARG A 506 1.93 -24.83 -15.08
CA ARG A 506 1.92 -23.37 -15.17
C ARG A 506 1.17 -22.90 -16.42
N VAL A 507 0.23 -21.98 -16.25
CA VAL A 507 -0.51 -21.38 -17.38
C VAL A 507 0.28 -20.25 -18.04
N HIS A 508 1.06 -19.50 -17.26
CA HIS A 508 1.82 -18.35 -17.73
C HIS A 508 3.33 -18.64 -17.79
N LYS A 509 4.01 -18.05 -18.76
CA LYS A 509 5.48 -18.15 -18.91
C LYS A 509 6.23 -17.41 -17.81
N ARG A 510 5.72 -16.23 -17.37
CA ARG A 510 6.30 -15.44 -16.28
C ARG A 510 5.87 -15.98 -14.92
N LEU A 511 6.76 -15.89 -13.93
CA LEU A 511 6.42 -16.16 -12.53
C LEU A 511 5.46 -15.10 -11.99
N SER A 512 4.72 -15.48 -10.95
CA SER A 512 3.76 -14.57 -10.27
C SER A 512 4.44 -13.38 -9.58
N GLY A 513 5.57 -13.62 -8.95
CA GLY A 513 6.29 -12.63 -8.15
C GLY A 513 7.44 -11.92 -8.89
N PRO A 514 8.35 -11.28 -8.16
CA PRO A 514 8.40 -11.26 -6.70
C PRO A 514 7.30 -10.40 -6.07
N PHE A 515 6.71 -10.88 -4.97
CA PHE A 515 5.81 -10.13 -4.12
C PHE A 515 6.59 -9.48 -2.99
N GLY A 516 6.26 -8.22 -2.70
CA GLY A 516 6.84 -7.48 -1.59
C GLY A 516 5.77 -7.01 -0.60
N PRO A 517 6.18 -6.39 0.51
CA PRO A 517 5.27 -5.74 1.42
C PRO A 517 4.34 -4.76 0.69
N THR A 518 3.06 -4.75 1.03
CA THR A 518 2.17 -3.69 0.57
C THR A 518 2.63 -2.39 1.24
N PRO A 519 2.93 -1.33 0.47
CA PRO A 519 3.34 -0.06 1.05
C PRO A 519 2.29 0.43 2.05
N ASP A 520 2.69 0.70 3.28
CA ASP A 520 1.81 0.98 4.43
C ASP A 520 1.55 2.47 4.66
N ARG A 521 1.83 3.31 3.68
CA ARG A 521 1.70 4.78 3.75
C ARG A 521 2.57 5.48 4.79
N LEU A 522 3.32 4.73 5.57
CA LEU A 522 4.14 5.30 6.65
C LEU A 522 5.21 6.24 6.07
N LEU A 523 5.93 5.83 5.01
CA LEU A 523 6.90 6.68 4.34
C LEU A 523 6.28 7.99 3.82
N SER A 524 5.09 7.91 3.19
CA SER A 524 4.39 9.09 2.70
C SER A 524 3.98 10.01 3.84
N ALA A 525 3.40 9.46 4.91
CA ALA A 525 2.99 10.23 6.09
C ALA A 525 4.18 10.94 6.75
N LEU A 526 5.31 10.24 6.90
CA LEU A 526 6.55 10.80 7.47
C LEU A 526 7.17 11.86 6.57
N SER A 527 7.19 11.65 5.25
CA SER A 527 7.69 12.65 4.30
C SER A 527 6.86 13.93 4.33
N LEU A 528 5.53 13.81 4.43
CA LEU A 528 4.64 14.95 4.59
C LEU A 528 4.82 15.64 5.95
N ALA A 529 4.96 14.87 7.04
CA ALA A 529 5.24 15.39 8.37
C ALA A 529 6.58 16.15 8.41
N ALA A 530 7.61 15.66 7.72
CA ALA A 530 8.90 16.33 7.61
C ALA A 530 8.78 17.65 6.84
N GLN A 531 8.10 17.68 5.70
CA GLN A 531 7.86 18.92 4.97
C GLN A 531 6.99 19.92 5.76
N ALA A 532 6.08 19.42 6.60
CA ALA A 532 5.30 20.25 7.51
C ALA A 532 6.13 20.79 8.69
N GLY A 533 7.39 20.36 8.84
CA GLY A 533 8.28 20.76 9.92
C GLY A 533 7.94 20.15 11.28
N MET A 534 7.27 18.99 11.28
CA MET A 534 6.98 18.22 12.51
C MET A 534 8.18 17.36 12.92
N ILE A 535 8.91 16.84 11.96
CA ILE A 535 10.13 16.03 12.09
C ILE A 535 11.14 16.47 11.04
N VAL A 536 12.37 15.96 11.14
CA VAL A 536 13.43 16.12 10.12
C VAL A 536 13.59 14.80 9.38
N ARG A 537 13.71 14.87 8.08
CA ARG A 537 14.10 13.75 7.21
C ARG A 537 15.55 13.91 6.82
N ASP A 538 16.34 12.90 7.09
CA ASP A 538 17.74 12.77 6.70
C ASP A 538 17.85 11.72 5.59
N ASP A 539 18.31 12.13 4.42
CA ASP A 539 18.49 11.30 3.22
C ASP A 539 19.98 10.95 2.99
N ALA A 540 20.84 11.03 4.00
CA ALA A 540 22.26 10.73 3.87
C ALA A 540 22.53 9.23 3.58
N ASP A 541 21.69 8.35 4.06
CA ASP A 541 21.75 6.91 3.82
C ASP A 541 20.84 6.47 2.66
N VAL A 542 20.96 5.20 2.25
CA VAL A 542 20.11 4.57 1.22
C VAL A 542 18.64 4.59 1.61
N GLU A 543 18.34 4.44 2.91
CA GLU A 543 17.00 4.58 3.47
C GLU A 543 16.94 5.84 4.32
N PRO A 544 15.93 6.71 4.11
CA PRO A 544 15.81 7.95 4.88
C PRO A 544 15.57 7.66 6.36
N ARG A 545 16.25 8.43 7.23
CA ARG A 545 16.01 8.46 8.67
C ARG A 545 15.14 9.64 9.05
N PHE A 546 14.30 9.44 10.04
CA PHE A 546 13.41 10.47 10.58
C PHE A 546 13.81 10.77 12.02
N LEU A 547 14.06 12.06 12.28
CA LEU A 547 14.57 12.59 13.55
C LEU A 547 13.66 13.68 14.09
N VAL A 548 13.78 13.97 15.39
CA VAL A 548 13.18 15.18 15.98
C VAL A 548 13.86 16.42 15.41
N GLY A 549 13.07 17.40 14.99
CA GLY A 549 13.60 18.72 14.65
C GLY A 549 14.27 19.34 15.88
N ARG A 550 15.56 19.62 15.83
CA ARG A 550 16.19 20.48 16.84
C ARG A 550 15.62 21.87 16.67
N SER A 551 14.80 22.31 17.64
CA SER A 551 14.25 23.66 17.73
C SER A 551 15.35 24.70 17.85
#